data_7aa17cdbe8f7ecbcddfeb1326bce4341
#
_entry.id   7aa17cdbe8f7ecbcddfeb1326bce4341
#
_cell.length_a   1.000
_cell.length_b   1.000
_cell.length_c   1.000
_cell.angle_alpha   90.00
_cell.angle_beta   90.00
_cell.angle_gamma   90.00
#
_symmetry.space_group_name_H-M   'P 1'
#
loop_
_entity.id
_entity.type
_entity.pdbx_description
1 polymer ?
#
loop_
_entity_poly.entity_id
_entity_poly.type
_entity_poly.pdbx_seq_one_letter_code
_entity_poly.pdbx_strand_id
1 'polypeptide(L)'
;MGRRRQQGNYVGHPIHGAASGFIWLDHEDGAHDPTLGFSKEYWTSRSRATAWAAVYSMQFEFGPMSEASIGNVGLRPNTTGWVDHVVTPAGALGFMVAEDALDRYLIVRIESGTGNRLLRALARMALNPSRTWSNTAQGRAPWARAVRPLR
;
A
#
# COMPACT_ATOMS: atom_id res chain seq x y z
N MET A 1 27.97 5.32 -6.77
CA MET A 1 27.11 4.27 -6.18
C MET A 1 25.88 4.79 -5.42
N GLY A 2 25.76 6.09 -5.09
CA GLY A 2 24.66 6.66 -4.27
C GLY A 2 23.27 6.75 -4.94
N ARG A 3 23.16 6.98 -6.24
CA ARG A 3 21.87 7.25 -6.91
C ARG A 3 20.88 6.06 -6.95
N ARG A 4 21.37 4.82 -7.04
CA ARG A 4 20.48 3.64 -7.09
C ARG A 4 19.82 3.31 -5.75
N ARG A 5 20.47 3.61 -4.62
CA ARG A 5 19.87 3.40 -3.28
C ARG A 5 18.76 4.41 -2.98
N GLN A 6 18.89 5.66 -3.45
CA GLN A 6 17.85 6.68 -3.26
C GLN A 6 16.55 6.37 -4.00
N GLN A 7 16.60 5.80 -5.21
CA GLN A 7 15.38 5.46 -5.97
C GLN A 7 14.55 4.35 -5.30
N GLY A 8 15.18 3.39 -4.61
CA GLY A 8 14.49 2.35 -3.84
C GLY A 8 13.62 2.91 -2.73
N ASN A 9 14.09 3.93 -2.02
CA ASN A 9 13.38 4.53 -0.90
C ASN A 9 12.13 5.31 -1.37
N TYR A 10 12.20 6.05 -2.47
CA TYR A 10 11.08 6.86 -2.96
C TYR A 10 9.92 6.07 -3.59
N VAL A 11 10.11 4.80 -3.92
CA VAL A 11 9.06 3.95 -4.50
C VAL A 11 8.75 2.77 -3.59
N GLY A 12 9.77 2.14 -3.02
CA GLY A 12 9.60 0.97 -2.16
C GLY A 12 8.87 1.28 -0.86
N HIS A 13 9.26 2.33 -0.16
CA HIS A 13 8.63 2.73 1.11
C HIS A 13 7.14 3.13 0.95
N PRO A 14 6.75 3.96 -0.04
CA PRO A 14 5.34 4.22 -0.32
C PRO A 14 4.49 2.98 -0.60
N ILE A 15 4.98 2.06 -1.42
CA ILE A 15 4.27 0.80 -1.72
C ILE A 15 4.12 -0.05 -0.46
N HIS A 16 5.18 -0.16 0.34
CA HIS A 16 5.17 -0.89 1.61
C HIS A 16 4.20 -0.25 2.61
N GLY A 17 4.23 1.08 2.71
CA GLY A 17 3.28 1.84 3.52
C GLY A 17 1.82 1.61 3.08
N ALA A 18 1.54 1.64 1.78
CA ALA A 18 0.21 1.36 1.23
C ALA A 18 -0.22 -0.08 1.51
N ALA A 19 0.69 -1.06 1.35
CA ALA A 19 0.40 -2.46 1.67
C ALA A 19 0.05 -2.66 3.14
N SER A 20 0.80 -2.03 4.07
CA SER A 20 0.50 -2.07 5.50
C SER A 20 -0.84 -1.41 5.83
N GLY A 21 -1.16 -0.32 5.15
CA GLY A 21 -2.45 0.36 5.26
C GLY A 21 -3.62 -0.52 4.80
N PHE A 22 -3.48 -1.26 3.70
CA PHE A 22 -4.48 -2.22 3.25
C PHE A 22 -4.62 -3.41 4.20
N ILE A 23 -3.51 -3.92 4.79
CA ILE A 23 -3.58 -4.96 5.82
C ILE A 23 -4.41 -4.47 7.01
N TRP A 24 -4.15 -3.25 7.46
CA TRP A 24 -4.88 -2.67 8.58
C TRP A 24 -6.38 -2.52 8.28
N LEU A 25 -6.73 -2.02 7.09
CA LEU A 25 -8.13 -1.91 6.65
C LEU A 25 -8.87 -3.25 6.63
N ASP A 26 -8.17 -4.31 6.25
CA ASP A 26 -8.76 -5.66 6.23
C ASP A 26 -9.05 -6.24 7.62
N HIS A 27 -8.42 -5.70 8.68
CA HIS A 27 -8.53 -6.17 10.06
C HIS A 27 -9.29 -5.20 10.99
N GLU A 28 -9.59 -4.00 10.53
CA GLU A 28 -10.38 -3.05 11.31
C GLU A 28 -11.84 -3.52 11.36
N ASP A 29 -12.38 -3.74 12.57
CA ASP A 29 -13.77 -4.14 12.77
C ASP A 29 -14.73 -3.12 12.15
N GLY A 30 -15.57 -3.58 11.24
CA GLY A 30 -16.51 -2.74 10.50
C GLY A 30 -15.88 -1.88 9.41
N ALA A 31 -14.60 -2.08 9.09
CA ALA A 31 -13.97 -1.40 7.97
C ALA A 31 -14.57 -1.90 6.66
N HIS A 32 -15.36 -1.05 6.05
CA HIS A 32 -15.66 -1.17 4.63
C HIS A 32 -14.49 -0.62 3.83
N ASP A 33 -14.05 -1.35 2.82
CA ASP A 33 -13.15 -0.81 1.79
C ASP A 33 -14.02 -0.05 0.77
N PRO A 34 -14.29 1.25 1.04
CA PRO A 34 -15.21 2.02 0.24
C PRO A 34 -14.62 2.27 -1.13
N THR A 35 -15.46 2.25 -2.15
CA THR A 35 -15.07 2.59 -3.52
C THR A 35 -14.57 4.04 -3.59
N LEU A 36 -13.53 4.26 -4.39
CA LEU A 36 -12.99 5.59 -4.66
C LEU A 36 -14.11 6.61 -4.93
N GLY A 37 -14.07 7.73 -4.24
CA GLY A 37 -15.04 8.81 -4.41
C GLY A 37 -14.74 9.99 -3.50
N PHE A 38 -15.65 10.96 -3.48
CA PHE A 38 -15.54 12.14 -2.61
C PHE A 38 -16.32 11.96 -1.30
N SER A 39 -16.74 10.73 -0.97
CA SER A 39 -17.48 10.47 0.26
C SER A 39 -16.59 10.61 1.49
N LYS A 40 -17.20 11.00 2.61
CA LYS A 40 -16.52 11.10 3.89
C LYS A 40 -15.97 9.73 4.33
N GLU A 41 -16.71 8.66 4.07
CA GLU A 41 -16.32 7.28 4.40
C GLU A 41 -15.03 6.88 3.70
N TYR A 42 -14.91 7.18 2.40
CA TYR A 42 -13.68 6.89 1.63
C TYR A 42 -12.47 7.59 2.23
N TRP A 43 -12.56 8.91 2.42
CA TRP A 43 -11.43 9.69 2.92
C TRP A 43 -11.09 9.38 4.38
N THR A 44 -12.09 9.08 5.21
CA THR A 44 -11.85 8.62 6.59
C THR A 44 -11.10 7.29 6.60
N SER A 45 -11.52 6.32 5.78
CA SER A 45 -10.85 5.03 5.62
C SER A 45 -9.38 5.21 5.20
N ARG A 46 -9.13 6.00 4.15
CA ARG A 46 -7.76 6.23 3.65
C ARG A 46 -6.89 7.01 4.64
N SER A 47 -7.47 7.99 5.35
CA SER A 47 -6.74 8.72 6.40
C SER A 47 -6.33 7.81 7.56
N ARG A 48 -7.20 6.91 8.01
CA ARG A 48 -6.88 5.93 9.06
C ARG A 48 -5.78 4.97 8.61
N ALA A 49 -5.89 4.41 7.40
CA ALA A 49 -4.85 3.57 6.83
C ALA A 49 -3.51 4.29 6.69
N THR A 50 -3.53 5.57 6.32
CA THR A 50 -2.33 6.42 6.26
C THR A 50 -1.74 6.67 7.64
N ALA A 51 -2.56 6.94 8.64
CA ALA A 51 -2.10 7.09 10.03
C ALA A 51 -1.44 5.79 10.54
N TRP A 52 -2.03 4.63 10.23
CA TRP A 52 -1.41 3.35 10.52
C TRP A 52 -0.07 3.18 9.80
N ALA A 53 0.00 3.48 8.51
CA ALA A 53 1.25 3.42 7.74
C ALA A 53 2.35 4.32 8.32
N ALA A 54 1.98 5.49 8.87
CA ALA A 54 2.92 6.37 9.56
C ALA A 54 3.46 5.74 10.86
N VAL A 55 2.58 5.16 11.69
CA VAL A 55 2.98 4.46 12.93
C VAL A 55 3.85 3.24 12.58
N TYR A 56 3.48 2.48 11.57
CA TYR A 56 4.24 1.34 11.09
C TYR A 56 5.64 1.76 10.59
N SER A 57 5.72 2.86 9.84
CA SER A 57 7.00 3.41 9.39
C SER A 57 7.89 3.82 10.56
N MET A 58 7.32 4.48 11.58
CA MET A 58 8.06 4.82 12.80
C MET A 58 8.60 3.58 13.51
N GLN A 59 7.78 2.53 13.64
CA GLN A 59 8.21 1.26 14.24
C GLN A 59 9.35 0.63 13.44
N PHE A 60 9.29 0.70 12.11
CA PHE A 60 10.32 0.14 11.25
C PHE A 60 11.65 0.91 11.36
N GLU A 61 11.59 2.23 11.56
CA GLU A 61 12.78 3.07 11.74
C GLU A 61 13.38 3.02 13.16
N PHE A 62 12.54 2.98 14.20
CA PHE A 62 12.97 3.15 15.60
C PHE A 62 12.64 1.99 16.53
N GLY A 63 11.86 1.00 16.10
CA GLY A 63 11.44 -0.11 16.94
C GLY A 63 12.57 -1.08 17.32
N PRO A 64 12.31 -2.05 18.20
CA PRO A 64 13.29 -3.01 18.67
C PRO A 64 13.92 -3.87 17.56
N MET A 65 13.21 -4.04 16.44
CA MET A 65 13.66 -4.77 15.25
C MET A 65 13.77 -3.84 14.04
N SER A 66 14.16 -2.59 14.27
CA SER A 66 14.21 -1.54 13.27
C SER A 66 15.54 -1.53 12.51
N GLU A 67 15.59 -0.75 11.44
CA GLU A 67 16.84 -0.43 10.74
C GLU A 67 17.88 0.17 11.68
N ALA A 68 17.46 0.99 12.65
CA ALA A 68 18.34 1.56 13.65
C ALA A 68 18.99 0.47 14.54
N SER A 69 18.26 -0.61 14.86
CA SER A 69 18.77 -1.71 15.67
C SER A 69 19.85 -2.57 14.98
N ILE A 70 19.85 -2.58 13.66
CA ILE A 70 20.85 -3.28 12.83
C ILE A 70 21.98 -2.36 12.32
N GLY A 71 22.06 -1.14 12.88
CA GLY A 71 23.16 -0.20 12.58
C GLY A 71 22.91 0.69 11.36
N ASN A 72 21.72 0.66 10.77
CA ASN A 72 21.32 1.63 9.78
C ASN A 72 20.69 2.88 10.47
N VAL A 73 20.77 4.05 9.89
CA VAL A 73 20.87 5.26 10.70
C VAL A 73 19.73 6.23 10.43
N GLY A 74 18.55 5.89 10.93
CA GLY A 74 17.34 6.69 10.69
C GLY A 74 17.38 8.17 11.13
N LEU A 75 18.15 8.55 12.16
CA LEU A 75 18.10 9.92 12.72
C LEU A 75 19.44 10.66 12.75
N ARG A 76 20.49 10.18 12.11
CA ARG A 76 21.72 10.97 12.05
C ARG A 76 21.54 12.22 11.19
N PRO A 77 22.09 13.38 11.60
CA PRO A 77 22.12 14.57 10.76
C PRO A 77 22.66 14.24 9.37
N ASN A 78 22.04 14.76 8.33
CA ASN A 78 22.34 14.50 6.92
C ASN A 78 22.03 13.08 6.38
N THR A 79 21.18 12.31 7.05
CA THR A 79 20.63 11.06 6.53
C THR A 79 19.20 11.24 6.02
N THR A 80 18.75 10.33 5.13
CA THR A 80 17.41 10.37 4.52
C THR A 80 16.28 9.93 5.45
N GLY A 81 16.57 9.50 6.68
CA GLY A 81 15.58 8.93 7.60
C GLY A 81 14.39 9.85 7.91
N TRP A 82 14.62 11.17 8.03
CA TRP A 82 13.51 12.11 8.17
C TRP A 82 12.59 12.19 6.95
N VAL A 83 13.14 11.96 5.76
CA VAL A 83 12.37 11.94 4.51
C VAL A 83 11.39 10.78 4.53
N ASP A 84 11.79 9.63 5.04
CA ASP A 84 10.97 8.43 5.08
C ASP A 84 9.76 8.57 5.99
N HIS A 85 9.85 9.34 7.09
CA HIS A 85 8.69 9.65 7.95
C HIS A 85 7.60 10.48 7.28
N VAL A 86 7.93 11.22 6.22
CA VAL A 86 6.97 12.00 5.45
C VAL A 86 6.63 11.30 4.14
N VAL A 87 7.64 10.79 3.44
CA VAL A 87 7.48 10.16 2.12
C VAL A 87 6.70 8.85 2.23
N THR A 88 6.92 8.05 3.27
CA THR A 88 6.20 6.78 3.44
C THR A 88 4.69 6.99 3.61
N PRO A 89 4.18 7.76 4.59
CA PRO A 89 2.74 7.93 4.74
C PRO A 89 2.10 8.73 3.61
N ALA A 90 2.72 9.81 3.14
CA ALA A 90 2.18 10.60 2.04
C ALA A 90 2.16 9.79 0.73
N GLY A 91 3.23 9.06 0.46
CA GLY A 91 3.31 8.14 -0.67
C GLY A 91 2.35 6.97 -0.55
N ALA A 92 2.16 6.41 0.66
CA ALA A 92 1.18 5.35 0.91
C ALA A 92 -0.24 5.82 0.55
N LEU A 93 -0.65 7.02 0.98
CA LEU A 93 -1.92 7.60 0.59
C LEU A 93 -2.03 7.75 -0.93
N GLY A 94 -0.99 8.30 -1.57
CA GLY A 94 -0.94 8.46 -3.02
C GLY A 94 -1.09 7.14 -3.76
N PHE A 95 -0.37 6.09 -3.34
CA PHE A 95 -0.47 4.74 -3.92
C PHE A 95 -1.85 4.12 -3.69
N MET A 96 -2.40 4.20 -2.48
CA MET A 96 -3.75 3.68 -2.20
C MET A 96 -4.79 4.33 -3.11
N VAL A 97 -4.79 5.67 -3.22
CA VAL A 97 -5.74 6.40 -4.08
C VAL A 97 -5.52 6.08 -5.56
N ALA A 98 -4.27 5.99 -6.01
CA ALA A 98 -3.96 5.62 -7.39
C ALA A 98 -4.41 4.19 -7.73
N GLU A 99 -4.16 3.23 -6.84
CA GLU A 99 -4.60 1.84 -7.01
C GLU A 99 -6.13 1.72 -6.99
N ASP A 100 -6.82 2.50 -6.14
CA ASP A 100 -8.28 2.56 -6.14
C ASP A 100 -8.83 3.15 -7.45
N ALA A 101 -8.16 4.17 -8.00
CA ALA A 101 -8.52 4.72 -9.29
C ALA A 101 -8.30 3.71 -10.42
N LEU A 102 -7.15 3.03 -10.43
CA LEU A 102 -6.88 1.96 -11.40
C LEU A 102 -7.89 0.81 -11.26
N ASP A 103 -8.26 0.44 -10.04
CA ASP A 103 -9.28 -0.59 -9.81
C ASP A 103 -10.63 -0.17 -10.39
N ARG A 104 -11.07 1.04 -10.05
CA ARG A 104 -12.38 1.56 -10.47
C ARG A 104 -12.50 1.77 -11.96
N TYR A 105 -11.50 2.37 -12.61
CA TYR A 105 -11.61 2.82 -13.98
C TYR A 105 -11.01 1.87 -15.01
N LEU A 106 -9.99 1.10 -14.64
CA LEU A 106 -9.26 0.25 -15.58
C LEU A 106 -9.50 -1.24 -15.32
N ILE A 107 -9.27 -1.72 -14.09
CA ILE A 107 -9.41 -3.15 -13.79
C ILE A 107 -10.85 -3.62 -13.99
N VAL A 108 -11.84 -2.88 -13.47
CA VAL A 108 -13.26 -3.19 -13.67
C VAL A 108 -13.61 -3.28 -15.16
N ARG A 109 -13.05 -2.38 -15.98
CA ARG A 109 -13.28 -2.38 -17.44
C ARG A 109 -12.63 -3.61 -18.12
N ILE A 110 -11.41 -3.95 -17.74
CA ILE A 110 -10.73 -5.17 -18.24
C ILE A 110 -11.56 -6.41 -17.85
N GLU A 111 -12.00 -6.48 -16.60
CA GLU A 111 -12.78 -7.61 -16.09
C GLU A 111 -14.14 -7.77 -16.78
N SER A 112 -14.78 -6.67 -17.14
CA SER A 112 -16.04 -6.73 -17.89
C SER A 112 -15.85 -7.10 -19.35
N GLY A 113 -14.69 -6.81 -19.92
CA GLY A 113 -14.37 -7.07 -21.33
C GLY A 113 -13.81 -8.48 -21.60
N THR A 114 -13.46 -9.27 -20.57
CA THR A 114 -12.87 -10.60 -20.79
C THR A 114 -13.39 -11.65 -19.81
N GLY A 115 -13.63 -12.87 -20.30
CA GLY A 115 -13.88 -14.05 -19.48
C GLY A 115 -12.59 -14.77 -19.02
N ASN A 116 -11.41 -14.32 -19.46
CA ASN A 116 -10.15 -14.99 -19.14
C ASN A 116 -9.70 -14.70 -17.71
N ARG A 117 -9.75 -15.72 -16.84
CA ARG A 117 -9.40 -15.60 -15.41
C ARG A 117 -7.93 -15.19 -15.21
N LEU A 118 -7.02 -15.71 -16.04
CA LEU A 118 -5.59 -15.36 -15.93
C LEU A 118 -5.36 -13.88 -16.23
N LEU A 119 -5.97 -13.36 -17.30
CA LEU A 119 -5.85 -11.94 -17.65
C LEU A 119 -6.42 -11.03 -16.56
N ARG A 120 -7.57 -11.39 -15.96
CA ARG A 120 -8.14 -10.67 -14.82
C ARG A 120 -7.20 -10.69 -13.61
N ALA A 121 -6.62 -11.85 -13.27
CA ALA A 121 -5.67 -11.97 -12.16
C ALA A 121 -4.41 -11.12 -12.41
N LEU A 122 -3.85 -11.21 -13.60
CA LEU A 122 -2.66 -10.42 -13.98
C LEU A 122 -2.94 -8.92 -13.95
N ALA A 123 -4.09 -8.47 -14.44
CA ALA A 123 -4.48 -7.06 -14.39
C ALA A 123 -4.55 -6.56 -12.92
N ARG A 124 -5.18 -7.32 -12.02
CA ARG A 124 -5.23 -6.97 -10.58
C ARG A 124 -3.85 -6.88 -9.97
N MET A 125 -2.99 -7.85 -10.24
CA MET A 125 -1.65 -7.92 -9.67
C MET A 125 -0.75 -6.79 -10.19
N ALA A 126 -0.77 -6.54 -11.49
CA ALA A 126 0.09 -5.54 -12.12
C ALA A 126 -0.33 -4.10 -11.80
N LEU A 127 -1.63 -3.84 -11.71
CA LEU A 127 -2.16 -2.48 -11.51
C LEU A 127 -2.40 -2.13 -10.03
N ASN A 128 -2.41 -3.12 -9.12
CA ASN A 128 -2.57 -2.90 -7.69
C ASN A 128 -1.48 -3.63 -6.90
N PRO A 129 -0.21 -3.23 -7.02
CA PRO A 129 0.90 -3.91 -6.37
C PRO A 129 0.81 -3.89 -4.85
N SER A 130 0.38 -2.80 -4.23
CA SER A 130 0.28 -2.73 -2.76
C SER A 130 -0.79 -3.67 -2.21
N ARG A 131 -1.96 -3.76 -2.88
CA ARG A 131 -3.00 -4.76 -2.52
C ARG A 131 -2.52 -6.19 -2.77
N THR A 132 -1.76 -6.42 -3.83
CA THR A 132 -1.15 -7.72 -4.12
C THR A 132 -0.22 -8.15 -2.99
N TRP A 133 0.62 -7.26 -2.51
CA TRP A 133 1.50 -7.50 -1.37
C TRP A 133 0.73 -7.73 -0.08
N SER A 134 -0.27 -6.88 0.20
CA SER A 134 -1.17 -7.03 1.35
C SER A 134 -1.81 -8.42 1.38
N ASN A 135 -2.41 -8.86 0.27
CA ASN A 135 -3.03 -10.19 0.17
C ASN A 135 -2.01 -11.30 0.41
N THR A 136 -0.84 -11.22 -0.22
CA THR A 136 0.22 -12.22 -0.09
C THR A 136 0.73 -12.32 1.34
N ALA A 137 0.96 -11.19 2.00
CA ALA A 137 1.40 -11.13 3.39
C ALA A 137 0.38 -11.74 4.37
N GLN A 138 -0.90 -11.71 4.01
CA GLN A 138 -1.99 -12.31 4.78
C GLN A 138 -2.32 -13.76 4.36
N GLY A 139 -1.50 -14.39 3.52
CA GLY A 139 -1.71 -15.76 3.04
C GLY A 139 -2.88 -15.90 2.07
N ARG A 140 -3.38 -14.80 1.49
CA ARG A 140 -4.47 -14.80 0.52
C ARG A 140 -3.92 -14.84 -0.91
N ALA A 141 -4.78 -15.23 -1.87
CA ALA A 141 -4.40 -15.15 -3.27
C ALA A 141 -4.06 -13.69 -3.65
N PRO A 142 -2.93 -13.42 -4.34
CA PRO A 142 -2.47 -12.05 -4.64
C PRO A 142 -3.52 -11.16 -5.31
N TRP A 143 -4.37 -11.77 -6.14
CA TRP A 143 -5.45 -11.10 -6.88
C TRP A 143 -6.79 -11.05 -6.12
N ALA A 144 -6.85 -11.53 -4.86
CA ALA A 144 -8.10 -11.58 -4.12
C ALA A 144 -8.76 -10.20 -3.96
N ARG A 145 -10.08 -10.18 -4.05
CA ARG A 145 -10.94 -9.04 -3.72
C ARG A 145 -12.18 -9.58 -3.01
N ALA A 146 -12.49 -9.03 -1.84
CA ALA A 146 -13.64 -9.46 -1.05
C ALA A 146 -14.96 -9.26 -1.80
N VAL A 147 -15.12 -8.10 -2.42
CA VAL A 147 -16.36 -7.70 -3.12
C VAL A 147 -16.49 -8.31 -4.52
N ARG A 148 -15.37 -8.67 -5.16
CA ARG A 148 -15.35 -9.18 -6.54
C ARG A 148 -14.47 -10.43 -6.64
N PRO A 149 -14.93 -11.60 -6.14
CA PRO A 149 -14.16 -12.84 -6.31
C PRO A 149 -13.98 -13.18 -7.79
N LEU A 150 -12.82 -13.70 -8.16
CA LEU A 150 -12.61 -14.28 -9.50
C LEU A 150 -13.32 -15.64 -9.54
N ARG A 151 -14.46 -15.67 -10.21
CA ARG A 151 -15.20 -16.90 -10.53
C ARG A 151 -14.72 -17.52 -11.82
#